data_ee01b8b51ebd3cf65a8f36e5fef114c9
#
_entry.id   ee01b8b51ebd3cf65a8f36e5fef114c9
#
_cell.length_a   1.000
_cell.length_b   1.000
_cell.length_c   1.000
_cell.angle_alpha   90.00
_cell.angle_beta   90.00
_cell.angle_gamma   90.00
#
_symmetry.space_group_name_H-M   'P 1'
#
loop_
_entity.id
_entity.type
_entity.pdbx_description
1 polymer ?
#
loop_
_entity_poly.entity_id
_entity_poly.type
_entity_poly.pdbx_seq_one_letter_code
_entity_poly.pdbx_strand_id
1 'polypeptide(L)'
;LINGVLLSSLCMVANAADNVAGAGSGVAIGTGSSAQKDGVVAIGKGAHTNYAGGSGYAKVNGDVVIGENATTHSYYDQSGSVAIGKNAYVENTIGKQDKFFAFNQTNFNSFGFGSLPQKPDKVVTGVAIGDNTYVRSGGTMVGSHNYRGKIGDITVNTDTYAEKRKAGLGLYSTTLGSNSFTNGTVATTTGALNVISSNYDGNNIANATRNFGATINGSLNSIESATAANNYSGLSNTVVGTANRTNNSNGSLIFGAGNEITNSITDIDAGAITPGLFGGPSSVTKLSEDVRNLVKDNKSGGSTLAIGGGNKADYTQLTSMTGVNNTVTGTAGNVAKLNYVTGYNNTITNASNNIVMGNDHTITADNTIAIGGLSSSETRSVANTTTIGYDAKASVEGGVALGYKSNATVDKGAAGYDISTKAASTDTSSTWKATAAAVSVGDVANDLTRQITSVAAGTNDTDAV
;
A
#
# COMPACT_ATOMS: atom_id res chain seq x y z
N LEU A 1 73.61 16.33 13.46
CA LEU A 1 72.92 15.38 14.37
C LEU A 1 71.40 15.70 14.60
N ILE A 2 70.96 16.93 14.27
CA ILE A 2 69.56 17.36 14.47
C ILE A 2 68.67 17.05 13.25
N ASN A 3 69.25 16.90 12.07
CA ASN A 3 68.51 16.61 10.86
C ASN A 3 68.10 15.10 10.69
N GLY A 4 68.79 14.18 11.42
CA GLY A 4 68.50 12.77 11.33
C GLY A 4 67.29 12.31 12.16
N VAL A 5 67.00 13.06 13.25
CA VAL A 5 65.88 12.71 14.15
C VAL A 5 64.54 13.20 13.63
N LEU A 6 64.53 14.29 12.87
CA LEU A 6 63.25 14.79 12.25
C LEU A 6 62.80 13.91 11.08
N LEU A 7 63.72 13.30 10.35
CA LEU A 7 63.32 12.42 9.24
C LEU A 7 62.80 11.05 9.72
N SER A 8 63.28 10.56 10.86
CA SER A 8 62.83 9.30 11.41
C SER A 8 61.46 9.39 12.09
N SER A 9 61.13 10.57 12.64
CA SER A 9 59.79 10.77 13.20
C SER A 9 58.71 11.06 12.12
N LEU A 10 59.10 11.60 10.97
CA LEU A 10 58.20 11.73 9.82
C LEU A 10 57.94 10.40 9.13
N CYS A 11 58.93 9.48 9.13
CA CYS A 11 58.71 8.12 8.58
C CYS A 11 57.85 7.21 9.45
N MET A 12 57.76 7.46 10.76
CA MET A 12 56.90 6.66 11.63
C MET A 12 55.44 7.03 11.59
N VAL A 13 55.10 8.22 11.09
CA VAL A 13 53.68 8.61 10.84
C VAL A 13 53.17 7.99 9.51
N ALA A 14 54.07 7.61 8.60
CA ALA A 14 53.70 7.00 7.34
C ALA A 14 53.40 5.48 7.44
N ASN A 15 53.68 4.85 8.57
CA ASN A 15 53.41 3.42 8.76
C ASN A 15 52.05 3.11 9.37
N ALA A 16 51.16 4.07 9.48
CA ALA A 16 49.83 3.86 10.02
C ALA A 16 48.75 3.68 8.93
N ALA A 17 49.13 3.32 7.75
CA ALA A 17 48.15 2.94 6.76
C ALA A 17 48.80 1.90 5.81
N ASP A 18 48.26 0.72 5.79
CA ASP A 18 48.25 -0.10 4.60
C ASP A 18 47.45 0.67 3.52
N ASN A 19 47.98 1.79 3.12
CA ASN A 19 47.48 2.56 1.96
C ASN A 19 47.91 1.81 0.71
N VAL A 20 47.27 0.68 0.47
CA VAL A 20 47.37 0.04 -0.82
C VAL A 20 46.55 0.94 -1.76
N ALA A 21 47.28 1.77 -2.53
CA ALA A 21 46.69 2.39 -3.68
C ALA A 21 46.15 1.27 -4.56
N GLY A 22 44.84 1.12 -4.63
CA GLY A 22 44.22 0.13 -5.50
C GLY A 22 44.57 0.40 -6.94
N ALA A 23 44.48 -0.57 -7.79
CA ALA A 23 44.62 -0.40 -9.23
C ALA A 23 43.60 0.58 -9.76
N GLY A 24 44.01 1.72 -10.29
CA GLY A 24 43.14 2.75 -10.86
C GLY A 24 43.64 4.16 -10.55
N SER A 25 43.09 5.16 -11.20
CA SER A 25 43.43 6.57 -11.02
C SER A 25 42.61 7.28 -9.92
N GLY A 26 41.68 6.56 -9.27
CA GLY A 26 40.88 7.07 -8.15
C GLY A 26 41.58 7.03 -6.79
N VAL A 27 40.94 7.48 -5.75
CA VAL A 27 41.42 7.44 -4.35
C VAL A 27 41.05 6.10 -3.71
N ALA A 28 42.01 5.26 -3.38
CA ALA A 28 41.81 4.01 -2.63
C ALA A 28 42.64 4.02 -1.35
N ILE A 29 41.97 3.85 -0.18
CA ILE A 29 42.60 3.86 1.14
C ILE A 29 42.06 2.69 1.96
N GLY A 30 42.93 1.80 2.41
CA GLY A 30 42.63 0.62 3.23
C GLY A 30 42.97 -0.70 2.57
N THR A 31 43.18 -1.73 3.37
CA THR A 31 43.56 -3.05 2.89
C THR A 31 42.48 -3.63 1.96
N GLY A 32 42.87 -3.95 0.72
CA GLY A 32 41.96 -4.50 -0.27
C GLY A 32 40.95 -3.50 -0.84
N SER A 33 41.12 -2.19 -0.60
CA SER A 33 40.30 -1.17 -1.26
C SER A 33 40.66 -1.06 -2.75
N SER A 34 39.66 -0.71 -3.57
CA SER A 34 39.84 -0.58 -5.03
C SER A 34 39.00 0.54 -5.61
N ALA A 35 39.65 1.57 -6.19
CA ALA A 35 39.04 2.66 -6.93
C ALA A 35 39.42 2.56 -8.40
N GLN A 36 38.64 1.82 -9.18
CA GLN A 36 39.06 1.41 -10.53
C GLN A 36 39.05 2.52 -11.59
N LYS A 37 38.45 3.65 -11.32
CA LYS A 37 38.30 4.76 -12.28
C LYS A 37 38.61 6.13 -11.65
N ASP A 38 38.93 7.12 -12.53
CA ASP A 38 39.14 8.49 -12.13
C ASP A 38 37.90 9.05 -11.42
N GLY A 39 38.09 9.87 -10.40
CA GLY A 39 37.00 10.46 -9.63
C GLY A 39 36.29 9.54 -8.68
N VAL A 40 36.65 8.25 -8.58
CA VAL A 40 36.12 7.32 -7.58
C VAL A 40 36.87 7.46 -6.26
N VAL A 41 36.13 7.39 -5.15
CA VAL A 41 36.68 7.35 -3.79
C VAL A 41 36.31 6.03 -3.14
N ALA A 42 37.31 5.22 -2.75
CA ALA A 42 37.13 3.97 -2.02
C ALA A 42 37.94 3.96 -0.72
N ILE A 43 37.30 4.12 0.42
CA ILE A 43 37.98 4.23 1.73
C ILE A 43 37.42 3.17 2.68
N GLY A 44 38.31 2.32 3.20
CA GLY A 44 37.99 1.27 4.14
C GLY A 44 38.49 -0.10 3.70
N LYS A 45 38.61 -1.04 4.63
CA LYS A 45 39.02 -2.41 4.31
C LYS A 45 38.01 -3.02 3.34
N GLY A 46 38.50 -3.46 2.17
CA GLY A 46 37.64 -4.10 1.17
C GLY A 46 36.63 -3.17 0.50
N ALA A 47 36.69 -1.85 0.72
CA ALA A 47 35.84 -0.90 0.00
C ALA A 47 36.18 -0.91 -1.48
N HIS A 48 35.18 -1.13 -2.36
CA HIS A 48 35.49 -1.27 -3.78
C HIS A 48 34.32 -0.93 -4.70
N THR A 49 34.67 -0.61 -5.95
CA THR A 49 33.73 -0.44 -7.03
C THR A 49 33.86 -1.61 -8.01
N ASN A 50 32.74 -2.23 -8.35
CA ASN A 50 32.68 -3.30 -9.34
C ASN A 50 32.02 -2.82 -10.62
N TYR A 51 32.65 -3.09 -11.75
CA TYR A 51 32.10 -2.81 -13.05
C TYR A 51 31.93 -4.13 -13.79
N ALA A 52 30.68 -4.47 -14.09
CA ALA A 52 30.38 -5.64 -14.91
C ALA A 52 29.94 -5.17 -16.30
N GLY A 53 30.85 -5.15 -17.25
CA GLY A 53 30.57 -4.82 -18.64
C GLY A 53 31.81 -5.02 -19.51
N GLY A 54 31.63 -5.41 -20.78
CA GLY A 54 32.73 -5.54 -21.73
C GLY A 54 33.41 -4.19 -22.02
N SER A 55 34.58 -4.23 -22.61
CA SER A 55 35.57 -3.16 -22.78
C SER A 55 35.10 -1.85 -23.45
N GLY A 56 33.85 -1.67 -23.78
CA GLY A 56 33.27 -0.46 -24.37
C GLY A 56 32.37 0.38 -23.48
N TYR A 57 32.08 -0.07 -22.22
CA TYR A 57 30.99 0.51 -21.44
C TYR A 57 31.42 1.06 -20.07
N ALA A 58 32.69 1.09 -19.78
CA ALA A 58 33.14 1.43 -18.42
C ALA A 58 33.68 2.86 -18.31
N LYS A 59 32.81 3.84 -18.32
CA LYS A 59 33.13 5.23 -17.94
C LYS A 59 32.41 5.60 -16.66
N VAL A 60 32.63 4.86 -15.59
CA VAL A 60 32.05 5.19 -14.29
C VAL A 60 33.02 6.12 -13.57
N ASN A 61 32.59 7.34 -13.29
CA ASN A 61 33.34 8.33 -12.55
C ASN A 61 32.47 8.87 -11.43
N GLY A 62 33.08 9.11 -10.26
CA GLY A 62 32.44 9.82 -9.15
C GLY A 62 31.66 8.97 -8.15
N ASP A 63 31.81 7.65 -8.14
CA ASP A 63 31.28 6.81 -7.05
C ASP A 63 32.03 7.08 -5.76
N VAL A 64 31.29 7.14 -4.65
CA VAL A 64 31.83 7.29 -3.29
C VAL A 64 31.53 6.03 -2.49
N VAL A 65 32.58 5.33 -2.05
CA VAL A 65 32.50 4.06 -1.32
C VAL A 65 33.32 4.19 -0.06
N ILE A 66 32.67 4.24 1.10
CA ILE A 66 33.34 4.45 2.39
C ILE A 66 32.83 3.46 3.43
N GLY A 67 33.72 2.63 3.97
CA GLY A 67 33.39 1.66 5.00
C GLY A 67 33.96 0.27 4.70
N GLU A 68 33.99 -0.59 5.71
CA GLU A 68 34.42 -1.98 5.53
C GLU A 68 33.47 -2.70 4.57
N ASN A 69 34.00 -3.24 3.47
CA ASN A 69 33.26 -3.94 2.40
C ASN A 69 32.14 -3.12 1.76
N ALA A 70 32.15 -1.79 1.91
CA ALA A 70 31.23 -0.95 1.16
C ALA A 70 31.46 -1.14 -0.34
N THR A 71 30.39 -1.20 -1.13
CA THR A 71 30.51 -1.59 -2.55
C THR A 71 29.51 -0.84 -3.42
N THR A 72 29.96 -0.36 -4.58
CA THR A 72 29.09 -0.03 -5.69
C THR A 72 29.29 -1.02 -6.80
N HIS A 73 28.20 -1.53 -7.35
CA HIS A 73 28.20 -2.42 -8.50
C HIS A 73 27.47 -1.72 -9.64
N SER A 74 28.21 -1.23 -10.62
CA SER A 74 27.65 -0.49 -11.74
C SER A 74 27.71 -1.31 -13.02
N TYR A 75 26.59 -1.33 -13.69
CA TYR A 75 26.46 -1.86 -15.04
C TYR A 75 26.39 -0.67 -16.00
N TYR A 76 27.25 -0.61 -16.98
CA TYR A 76 27.32 0.49 -17.91
C TYR A 76 27.91 1.81 -17.33
N ASP A 77 27.76 2.89 -18.06
CA ASP A 77 28.35 4.23 -17.76
C ASP A 77 27.59 4.97 -16.63
N GLN A 78 27.25 4.30 -15.54
CA GLN A 78 26.56 4.91 -14.41
C GLN A 78 27.57 5.36 -13.37
N SER A 79 27.49 6.60 -12.96
CA SER A 79 28.45 7.22 -12.04
C SER A 79 27.72 8.07 -11.00
N GLY A 80 28.36 8.25 -9.85
CA GLY A 80 27.84 9.07 -8.76
C GLY A 80 27.02 8.32 -7.72
N SER A 81 27.14 6.98 -7.68
CA SER A 81 26.57 6.17 -6.59
C SER A 81 27.31 6.38 -5.28
N VAL A 82 26.59 6.33 -4.18
CA VAL A 82 27.11 6.54 -2.83
C VAL A 82 26.83 5.32 -1.96
N ALA A 83 27.90 4.64 -1.49
CA ALA A 83 27.84 3.54 -0.52
C ALA A 83 28.68 3.90 0.69
N ILE A 84 28.05 4.26 1.80
CA ILE A 84 28.72 4.70 3.03
C ILE A 84 28.24 3.87 4.22
N GLY A 85 29.17 3.14 4.84
CA GLY A 85 28.89 2.26 5.99
C GLY A 85 29.44 0.87 5.76
N LYS A 86 29.51 0.07 6.82
CA LYS A 86 29.94 -1.32 6.71
C LYS A 86 28.94 -2.12 5.88
N ASN A 87 29.43 -2.83 4.86
CA ASN A 87 28.62 -3.61 3.93
C ASN A 87 27.52 -2.80 3.22
N ALA A 88 27.64 -1.47 3.14
CA ALA A 88 26.73 -0.67 2.32
C ALA A 88 26.89 -1.04 0.84
N TYR A 89 25.79 -1.30 0.15
CA TYR A 89 25.84 -1.83 -1.22
C TYR A 89 24.88 -1.09 -2.15
N VAL A 90 25.40 -0.59 -3.25
CA VAL A 90 24.60 -0.02 -4.33
C VAL A 90 24.70 -0.89 -5.57
N GLU A 91 23.58 -1.39 -6.05
CA GLU A 91 23.49 -2.13 -7.30
C GLU A 91 22.85 -1.29 -8.39
N ASN A 92 23.67 -0.69 -9.23
CA ASN A 92 23.22 0.02 -10.44
C ASN A 92 23.13 -0.94 -11.61
N THR A 93 22.12 -1.74 -11.64
CA THR A 93 21.84 -2.64 -12.74
C THR A 93 20.66 -2.13 -13.55
N ILE A 94 20.88 -1.20 -14.45
CA ILE A 94 19.96 -1.02 -15.56
C ILE A 94 20.37 -2.04 -16.63
N GLY A 95 19.88 -3.25 -16.50
CA GLY A 95 20.02 -4.27 -17.52
C GLY A 95 18.95 -4.15 -18.60
N LYS A 96 19.06 -4.96 -19.65
CA LYS A 96 18.08 -5.03 -20.75
C LYS A 96 16.64 -5.31 -20.29
N GLN A 97 16.44 -5.73 -19.05
CA GLN A 97 15.15 -6.05 -18.45
C GLN A 97 14.71 -5.01 -17.40
N ASP A 98 15.64 -4.22 -16.87
CA ASP A 98 15.37 -3.10 -15.97
C ASP A 98 15.22 -1.82 -16.82
N LYS A 99 14.32 -1.82 -17.76
CA LYS A 99 14.10 -0.73 -18.71
C LYS A 99 13.51 0.53 -18.08
N PHE A 100 13.73 0.68 -16.80
CA PHE A 100 13.33 1.82 -16.02
C PHE A 100 14.45 2.87 -16.05
N PHE A 101 14.32 3.84 -16.90
CA PHE A 101 14.42 5.25 -16.66
C PHE A 101 15.82 5.81 -16.40
N ALA A 102 16.42 6.26 -17.44
CA ALA A 102 17.01 7.56 -17.36
C ALA A 102 15.88 8.54 -17.65
N PHE A 103 15.54 9.40 -16.75
CA PHE A 103 14.44 10.28 -16.98
C PHE A 103 14.86 11.74 -16.91
N ASN A 104 14.37 12.52 -17.81
CA ASN A 104 14.21 13.93 -17.59
C ASN A 104 12.78 14.16 -17.08
N GLN A 105 12.48 15.34 -16.53
CA GLN A 105 11.25 15.63 -15.81
C GLN A 105 9.95 15.30 -16.55
N THR A 106 9.98 15.10 -17.86
CA THR A 106 8.79 14.93 -18.69
C THR A 106 8.74 13.65 -19.50
N ASN A 107 9.88 13.02 -19.78
CA ASN A 107 9.93 11.84 -20.63
C ASN A 107 10.78 10.72 -20.00
N PHE A 108 10.25 9.52 -20.01
CA PHE A 108 11.05 8.34 -19.79
C PHE A 108 11.83 8.03 -21.07
N ASN A 109 13.14 8.06 -21.00
CA ASN A 109 13.94 7.51 -22.05
C ASN A 109 14.06 6.01 -21.83
N SER A 110 13.28 5.21 -22.55
CA SER A 110 13.53 3.80 -22.63
C SER A 110 14.91 3.57 -23.25
N PHE A 111 15.74 2.80 -22.57
CA PHE A 111 16.98 2.34 -23.17
C PHE A 111 16.66 1.30 -24.23
N GLY A 112 16.67 1.69 -25.50
CA GLY A 112 16.67 0.77 -26.62
C GLY A 112 17.97 -0.04 -26.66
N PHE A 113 17.94 -1.17 -27.31
CA PHE A 113 19.12 -1.96 -27.62
C PHE A 113 20.18 -1.07 -28.29
N GLY A 114 21.28 -0.76 -27.61
CA GLY A 114 22.50 -0.29 -28.21
C GLY A 114 22.96 1.14 -27.97
N SER A 115 22.20 2.02 -27.30
CA SER A 115 22.71 3.35 -26.97
C SER A 115 22.38 3.76 -25.55
N LEU A 116 23.38 3.86 -24.72
CA LEU A 116 23.29 4.45 -23.39
C LEU A 116 23.38 5.96 -23.51
N PRO A 117 22.59 6.72 -22.73
CA PRO A 117 22.74 8.15 -22.69
C PRO A 117 24.07 8.50 -22.03
N GLN A 118 24.91 9.22 -22.78
CA GLN A 118 26.19 9.74 -22.28
C GLN A 118 26.04 11.11 -21.58
N LYS A 119 24.82 11.47 -21.20
CA LYS A 119 24.54 12.78 -20.57
C LYS A 119 24.32 12.61 -19.07
N PRO A 120 24.90 13.46 -18.24
CA PRO A 120 24.78 13.38 -16.77
C PRO A 120 23.35 13.38 -16.25
N ASP A 121 22.43 14.03 -16.94
CA ASP A 121 21.00 14.08 -16.62
C ASP A 121 20.24 12.76 -16.86
N LYS A 122 20.93 11.78 -17.42
CA LYS A 122 20.36 10.47 -17.76
C LYS A 122 20.96 9.31 -16.97
N VAL A 123 21.83 9.63 -16.03
CA VAL A 123 22.48 8.62 -15.18
C VAL A 123 21.61 8.34 -13.96
N VAL A 124 21.33 7.08 -13.72
CA VAL A 124 20.59 6.65 -12.55
C VAL A 124 21.57 6.10 -11.52
N THR A 125 21.61 6.74 -10.36
CA THR A 125 22.51 6.40 -9.28
C THR A 125 21.72 5.92 -8.06
N GLY A 126 22.36 5.17 -7.16
CA GLY A 126 21.77 4.76 -5.88
C GLY A 126 22.54 5.36 -4.70
N VAL A 127 21.87 5.52 -3.58
CA VAL A 127 22.45 6.02 -2.32
C VAL A 127 22.17 5.00 -1.20
N ALA A 128 23.21 4.35 -0.68
CA ALA A 128 23.17 3.46 0.47
C ALA A 128 24.04 4.04 1.60
N ILE A 129 23.43 4.49 2.69
CA ILE A 129 24.13 5.07 3.83
C ILE A 129 23.73 4.34 5.10
N GLY A 130 24.68 3.68 5.74
CA GLY A 130 24.50 2.94 6.98
C GLY A 130 25.04 1.51 6.93
N ASP A 131 24.99 0.84 8.06
CA ASP A 131 25.46 -0.54 8.18
C ASP A 131 24.49 -1.52 7.50
N ASN A 132 25.04 -2.43 6.69
CA ASN A 132 24.26 -3.45 5.98
C ASN A 132 23.04 -2.89 5.23
N THR A 133 23.23 -1.82 4.49
CA THR A 133 22.19 -1.25 3.60
C THR A 133 22.39 -1.73 2.17
N TYR A 134 21.30 -2.07 1.49
CA TYR A 134 21.35 -2.53 0.12
C TYR A 134 20.32 -1.80 -0.74
N VAL A 135 20.76 -1.05 -1.73
CA VAL A 135 19.91 -0.25 -2.61
C VAL A 135 20.08 -0.63 -4.08
N ARG A 136 19.04 -0.44 -4.84
CA ARG A 136 19.05 -0.61 -6.29
C ARG A 136 18.99 0.73 -7.03
N SER A 137 19.13 0.69 -8.36
CA SER A 137 19.16 1.88 -9.24
C SER A 137 18.06 2.89 -8.91
N GLY A 138 18.45 4.14 -8.78
CA GLY A 138 17.56 5.24 -8.43
C GLY A 138 17.04 5.24 -6.99
N GLY A 139 17.38 4.23 -6.20
CA GLY A 139 16.90 4.12 -4.82
C GLY A 139 17.77 4.88 -3.81
N THR A 140 17.19 5.19 -2.67
CA THR A 140 17.86 5.80 -1.53
C THR A 140 17.56 5.02 -0.26
N MET A 141 18.60 4.52 0.42
CA MET A 141 18.47 3.87 1.73
C MET A 141 19.40 4.53 2.73
N VAL A 142 18.83 5.04 3.82
CA VAL A 142 19.58 5.66 4.92
C VAL A 142 19.14 5.03 6.22
N GLY A 143 20.12 4.55 7.01
CA GLY A 143 19.86 3.89 8.29
C GLY A 143 20.67 2.61 8.44
N SER A 144 20.15 1.62 9.16
CA SER A 144 20.87 0.36 9.39
C SER A 144 20.01 -0.84 9.06
N HIS A 145 20.65 -1.90 8.52
CA HIS A 145 19.97 -3.17 8.21
C HIS A 145 18.72 -3.01 7.35
N ASN A 146 18.79 -2.14 6.35
CA ASN A 146 17.71 -1.97 5.38
C ASN A 146 18.01 -2.83 4.15
N TYR A 147 17.05 -3.62 3.74
CA TYR A 147 17.24 -4.66 2.74
C TYR A 147 16.25 -4.54 1.59
N ARG A 148 16.63 -5.15 0.50
CA ARG A 148 15.72 -5.63 -0.54
C ARG A 148 15.96 -7.15 -0.72
N GLY A 149 15.01 -7.88 -1.26
CA GLY A 149 15.13 -9.32 -1.49
C GLY A 149 14.03 -10.12 -0.80
N LYS A 150 14.26 -11.37 -0.53
CA LYS A 150 13.29 -12.21 0.20
C LYS A 150 13.23 -11.82 1.67
N ILE A 151 12.03 -11.84 2.25
CA ILE A 151 11.88 -11.74 3.70
C ILE A 151 12.65 -12.89 4.35
N GLY A 152 13.46 -12.56 5.36
CA GLY A 152 14.28 -13.51 6.08
C GLY A 152 15.66 -13.78 5.45
N ASP A 153 15.93 -13.25 4.28
CA ASP A 153 17.28 -13.25 3.72
C ASP A 153 18.06 -12.06 4.28
N ILE A 154 18.90 -12.34 5.26
CA ILE A 154 19.79 -11.36 5.90
C ILE A 154 21.10 -11.19 5.13
N THR A 155 21.32 -11.95 4.07
CA THR A 155 22.53 -11.89 3.27
C THR A 155 22.30 -11.05 2.01
N VAL A 156 23.02 -9.95 1.93
CA VAL A 156 22.90 -8.93 0.89
C VAL A 156 23.25 -9.45 -0.52
N ASN A 157 23.77 -10.66 -0.67
CA ASN A 157 24.42 -11.15 -1.88
C ASN A 157 24.06 -12.57 -2.33
N THR A 158 22.98 -13.16 -1.88
CA THR A 158 22.66 -14.56 -2.22
C THR A 158 21.94 -14.74 -3.56
N ASP A 159 21.33 -13.68 -4.09
CA ASP A 159 20.66 -13.78 -5.38
C ASP A 159 21.67 -13.86 -6.53
N THR A 160 21.46 -14.78 -7.44
CA THR A 160 22.23 -14.82 -8.67
C THR A 160 21.97 -13.54 -9.49
N TYR A 161 22.92 -13.15 -10.32
CA TYR A 161 22.79 -11.98 -11.19
C TYR A 161 21.52 -12.02 -12.07
N ALA A 162 21.10 -13.21 -12.48
CA ALA A 162 19.88 -13.40 -13.26
C ALA A 162 18.62 -13.13 -12.43
N GLU A 163 18.60 -13.50 -11.16
CA GLU A 163 17.50 -13.25 -10.22
C GLU A 163 17.42 -11.79 -9.85
N LYS A 164 18.54 -11.13 -9.62
CA LYS A 164 18.62 -9.69 -9.37
C LYS A 164 18.05 -8.86 -10.52
N ARG A 165 18.20 -9.30 -11.76
CA ARG A 165 17.68 -8.61 -12.94
C ARG A 165 16.18 -8.80 -13.16
N LYS A 166 15.64 -9.94 -12.76
CA LYS A 166 14.24 -10.31 -13.04
C LYS A 166 13.25 -9.53 -12.19
N ALA A 167 13.65 -9.06 -11.03
CA ALA A 167 12.79 -8.36 -10.12
C ALA A 167 13.08 -6.87 -10.17
N GLY A 168 12.15 -6.07 -10.61
CA GLY A 168 12.17 -4.60 -10.47
C GLY A 168 12.08 -4.14 -9.01
N LEU A 169 12.50 -5.00 -8.08
CA LEU A 169 12.42 -4.81 -6.65
C LEU A 169 13.25 -3.63 -6.21
N GLY A 170 12.64 -2.67 -5.55
CA GLY A 170 13.32 -1.54 -4.95
C GLY A 170 13.90 -0.51 -5.92
N LEU A 171 13.54 -0.54 -7.21
CA LEU A 171 13.91 0.52 -8.13
C LEU A 171 13.26 1.83 -7.73
N TYR A 172 14.04 2.92 -7.70
CA TYR A 172 13.57 4.25 -7.26
C TYR A 172 12.87 4.24 -5.89
N SER A 173 13.16 3.26 -5.06
CA SER A 173 12.59 3.17 -3.70
C SER A 173 13.35 4.05 -2.71
N THR A 174 12.64 4.51 -1.70
CA THR A 174 13.24 5.26 -0.59
C THR A 174 13.00 4.52 0.72
N THR A 175 14.08 4.29 1.48
CA THR A 175 14.02 3.72 2.83
C THR A 175 14.78 4.63 3.80
N LEU A 176 14.09 5.14 4.81
CA LEU A 176 14.69 5.93 5.89
C LEU A 176 14.37 5.25 7.23
N GLY A 177 15.36 4.67 7.89
CA GLY A 177 15.14 4.00 9.17
C GLY A 177 16.00 2.75 9.37
N SER A 178 15.47 1.76 10.06
CA SER A 178 16.22 0.54 10.37
C SER A 178 15.39 -0.73 10.22
N ASN A 179 16.08 -1.83 9.90
CA ASN A 179 15.49 -3.17 9.77
C ASN A 179 14.22 -3.18 8.92
N SER A 180 14.25 -2.51 7.78
CA SER A 180 13.10 -2.39 6.89
C SER A 180 13.39 -2.99 5.52
N PHE A 181 12.37 -3.60 4.92
CA PHE A 181 12.40 -4.14 3.56
C PHE A 181 11.52 -3.31 2.64
N THR A 182 12.07 -2.81 1.54
CA THR A 182 11.34 -2.00 0.57
C THR A 182 11.44 -2.60 -0.82
N ASN A 183 10.61 -3.57 -1.12
CA ASN A 183 10.59 -4.34 -2.36
C ASN A 183 9.51 -3.87 -3.35
N GLY A 184 9.30 -2.59 -3.46
CA GLY A 184 8.39 -2.01 -4.44
C GLY A 184 9.11 -1.01 -5.34
N THR A 185 8.75 -0.95 -6.60
CA THR A 185 9.20 0.12 -7.49
C THR A 185 8.53 1.43 -7.09
N VAL A 186 9.30 2.52 -6.98
CA VAL A 186 8.81 3.84 -6.52
C VAL A 186 8.17 3.77 -5.11
N ALA A 187 8.52 2.78 -4.32
CA ALA A 187 7.98 2.60 -2.98
C ALA A 187 8.76 3.41 -1.93
N THR A 188 8.07 3.79 -0.87
CA THR A 188 8.68 4.57 0.23
C THR A 188 8.41 3.91 1.57
N THR A 189 9.47 3.78 2.38
CA THR A 189 9.38 3.30 3.77
C THR A 189 10.10 4.27 4.68
N THR A 190 9.42 4.73 5.73
CA THR A 190 10.02 5.55 6.78
C THR A 190 9.71 4.94 8.14
N GLY A 191 10.75 4.76 8.99
CA GLY A 191 10.63 4.19 10.33
C GLY A 191 11.35 2.86 10.46
N ALA A 192 10.94 2.04 11.43
CA ALA A 192 11.65 0.81 11.78
C ALA A 192 10.78 -0.45 11.64
N LEU A 193 11.43 -1.57 11.29
CA LEU A 193 10.79 -2.89 11.25
C LEU A 193 9.56 -2.93 10.30
N ASN A 194 9.63 -2.18 9.21
CA ASN A 194 8.59 -2.15 8.20
C ASN A 194 8.92 -3.10 7.03
N VAL A 195 7.90 -3.64 6.41
CA VAL A 195 8.06 -4.58 5.32
C VAL A 195 7.17 -4.21 4.14
N ILE A 196 7.79 -3.83 3.01
CA ILE A 196 7.13 -3.87 1.70
C ILE A 196 7.70 -5.07 0.97
N SER A 197 6.92 -6.13 0.85
CA SER A 197 7.37 -7.42 0.33
C SER A 197 6.47 -7.97 -0.74
N SER A 198 7.07 -8.53 -1.78
CA SER A 198 6.42 -9.44 -2.69
C SER A 198 6.94 -10.86 -2.45
N ASN A 199 6.08 -11.86 -2.54
CA ASN A 199 6.53 -13.23 -2.71
C ASN A 199 7.19 -13.33 -4.09
N TYR A 200 8.50 -13.29 -4.07
CA TYR A 200 9.32 -13.32 -5.26
C TYR A 200 9.45 -14.75 -5.74
N ASP A 201 8.90 -15.01 -6.92
CA ASP A 201 9.28 -16.17 -7.73
C ASP A 201 10.31 -15.70 -8.76
N GLY A 202 11.56 -16.16 -8.64
CA GLY A 202 12.68 -15.79 -9.52
C GLY A 202 12.43 -16.03 -11.02
N ASN A 203 11.36 -16.71 -11.37
CA ASN A 203 11.00 -17.03 -12.74
C ASN A 203 10.00 -16.05 -13.37
N ASN A 204 9.41 -15.12 -12.61
CA ASN A 204 8.36 -14.24 -13.10
C ASN A 204 8.82 -12.78 -13.22
N ILE A 205 8.95 -12.30 -14.46
CA ILE A 205 9.34 -10.91 -14.80
C ILE A 205 8.27 -9.89 -14.35
N ALA A 206 7.04 -10.31 -14.16
CA ALA A 206 5.91 -9.46 -13.77
C ALA A 206 5.98 -8.92 -12.33
N ASN A 207 6.94 -9.35 -11.53
CA ASN A 207 7.11 -8.90 -10.15
C ASN A 207 7.51 -7.41 -10.01
N ALA A 208 7.97 -6.77 -11.08
CA ALA A 208 8.34 -5.36 -11.08
C ALA A 208 7.17 -4.41 -10.75
N THR A 209 5.96 -4.85 -10.92
CA THR A 209 4.73 -4.06 -10.74
C THR A 209 4.07 -4.28 -9.38
N ARG A 210 4.53 -5.27 -8.62
CA ARG A 210 4.06 -5.49 -7.24
C ARG A 210 4.54 -4.36 -6.33
N ASN A 211 3.67 -3.94 -5.44
CA ASN A 211 3.94 -2.87 -4.48
C ASN A 211 4.37 -1.56 -5.15
N PHE A 212 3.97 -1.33 -6.39
CA PHE A 212 4.30 -0.11 -7.11
C PHE A 212 3.70 1.11 -6.40
N GLY A 213 4.54 2.08 -6.05
CA GLY A 213 4.12 3.27 -5.33
C GLY A 213 3.60 3.04 -3.91
N ALA A 214 3.87 1.87 -3.33
CA ALA A 214 3.48 1.58 -1.95
C ALA A 214 4.23 2.47 -0.95
N THR A 215 3.55 2.91 0.09
CA THR A 215 4.12 3.82 1.10
C THR A 215 3.84 3.33 2.52
N ILE A 216 4.89 3.28 3.33
CA ILE A 216 4.80 3.06 4.78
C ILE A 216 5.45 4.23 5.53
N ASN A 217 4.74 4.76 6.51
CA ASN A 217 5.28 5.72 7.48
C ASN A 217 4.92 5.27 8.91
N GLY A 218 5.90 4.83 9.68
CA GLY A 218 5.70 4.33 11.03
C GLY A 218 6.56 3.12 11.35
N SER A 219 6.08 2.21 12.18
CA SER A 219 6.87 1.04 12.61
C SER A 219 6.03 -0.24 12.67
N LEU A 220 6.68 -1.39 12.44
CA LEU A 220 6.02 -2.70 12.50
C LEU A 220 4.88 -2.87 11.49
N ASN A 221 4.87 -2.11 10.40
CA ASN A 221 3.85 -2.21 9.38
C ASN A 221 4.28 -3.12 8.23
N SER A 222 3.30 -3.73 7.55
CA SER A 222 3.59 -4.51 6.35
C SER A 222 2.63 -4.20 5.20
N ILE A 223 3.20 -4.14 3.99
CA ILE A 223 2.50 -4.21 2.71
C ILE A 223 3.01 -5.46 2.00
N GLU A 224 2.15 -6.47 1.90
CA GLU A 224 2.49 -7.76 1.35
C GLU A 224 1.74 -8.01 0.05
N SER A 225 2.40 -8.67 -0.88
CA SER A 225 1.78 -9.12 -2.12
C SER A 225 1.52 -10.61 -2.05
N ALA A 226 0.34 -11.04 -2.45
CA ALA A 226 0.02 -12.45 -2.52
C ALA A 226 0.87 -13.19 -3.56
N THR A 227 0.90 -14.50 -3.43
CA THR A 227 1.56 -15.42 -4.35
C THR A 227 1.05 -15.27 -5.79
N ALA A 228 1.88 -15.63 -6.70
CA ALA A 228 1.81 -15.89 -8.15
C ALA A 228 0.60 -15.44 -8.99
N ALA A 229 -0.61 -15.36 -8.47
CA ALA A 229 -1.80 -15.11 -9.27
C ALA A 229 -2.05 -13.64 -9.62
N ASN A 230 -1.62 -12.68 -8.79
CA ASN A 230 -1.85 -11.25 -9.00
C ASN A 230 -0.53 -10.49 -9.10
N ASN A 231 -0.14 -10.15 -10.32
CA ASN A 231 1.11 -9.43 -10.59
C ASN A 231 1.12 -7.98 -10.10
N TYR A 232 0.01 -7.46 -9.60
CA TYR A 232 -0.19 -6.04 -9.28
C TYR A 232 -0.66 -5.77 -7.86
N SER A 233 -0.56 -6.73 -6.96
CA SER A 233 -0.95 -6.48 -5.58
C SER A 233 0.01 -5.50 -4.89
N GLY A 234 -0.51 -4.69 -3.98
CA GLY A 234 0.23 -3.66 -3.26
C GLY A 234 0.31 -2.31 -3.98
N LEU A 235 -0.30 -2.17 -5.16
CA LEU A 235 -0.31 -0.94 -5.94
C LEU A 235 -0.87 0.23 -5.12
N SER A 236 -0.06 1.28 -4.96
CA SER A 236 -0.43 2.54 -4.31
C SER A 236 -1.07 2.39 -2.92
N ASN A 237 -0.77 1.32 -2.21
CA ASN A 237 -1.20 1.18 -0.82
C ASN A 237 -0.43 2.16 0.06
N THR A 238 -1.13 2.81 0.98
CA THR A 238 -0.53 3.72 1.96
C THR A 238 -0.86 3.26 3.37
N VAL A 239 0.17 3.08 4.18
CA VAL A 239 0.06 2.65 5.57
C VAL A 239 0.79 3.63 6.48
N VAL A 240 0.07 4.23 7.40
CA VAL A 240 0.61 5.18 8.38
C VAL A 240 0.26 4.71 9.79
N GLY A 241 1.29 4.57 10.64
CA GLY A 241 1.09 4.21 12.05
C GLY A 241 1.88 2.98 12.49
N THR A 242 1.29 2.12 13.30
CA THR A 242 2.01 1.01 13.94
C THR A 242 1.27 -0.32 13.79
N ALA A 243 2.00 -1.37 13.46
CA ALA A 243 1.49 -2.75 13.40
C ALA A 243 0.28 -2.93 12.47
N ASN A 244 0.22 -2.17 11.39
CA ASN A 244 -0.82 -2.30 10.38
C ASN A 244 -0.35 -3.23 9.26
N ARG A 245 -1.31 -3.85 8.58
CA ARG A 245 -1.04 -4.80 7.50
C ARG A 245 -1.94 -4.59 6.30
N THR A 246 -1.36 -4.60 5.10
CA THR A 246 -2.11 -4.88 3.87
C THR A 246 -1.54 -6.13 3.21
N ASN A 247 -2.39 -6.99 2.68
CA ASN A 247 -1.97 -8.15 1.90
C ASN A 247 -2.91 -8.35 0.71
N ASN A 248 -2.36 -8.46 -0.47
CA ASN A 248 -3.15 -8.66 -1.68
C ASN A 248 -4.25 -7.61 -1.82
N SER A 249 -3.89 -6.33 -1.73
CA SER A 249 -4.82 -5.21 -1.88
C SER A 249 -4.20 -4.08 -2.71
N ASN A 250 -5.05 -3.24 -3.32
CA ASN A 250 -4.63 -2.10 -4.13
C ASN A 250 -5.36 -0.82 -3.71
N GLY A 251 -4.71 0.33 -3.86
CA GLY A 251 -5.30 1.64 -3.59
C GLY A 251 -5.85 1.80 -2.17
N SER A 252 -5.40 0.98 -1.24
CA SER A 252 -5.92 0.95 0.13
C SER A 252 -5.15 1.89 1.04
N LEU A 253 -5.85 2.49 1.99
CA LEU A 253 -5.27 3.40 2.95
C LEU A 253 -5.54 2.92 4.38
N ILE A 254 -4.47 2.79 5.15
CA ILE A 254 -4.54 2.56 6.60
C ILE A 254 -3.93 3.75 7.34
N PHE A 255 -4.63 4.24 8.35
CA PHE A 255 -4.14 5.25 9.26
C PHE A 255 -4.49 4.88 10.71
N GLY A 256 -3.48 4.48 11.49
CA GLY A 256 -3.70 4.09 12.89
C GLY A 256 -2.84 2.91 13.35
N ALA A 257 -3.42 2.02 14.17
CA ALA A 257 -2.68 0.91 14.75
C ALA A 257 -3.46 -0.42 14.66
N GLY A 258 -2.75 -1.49 14.28
CA GLY A 258 -3.30 -2.85 14.29
C GLY A 258 -4.41 -3.09 13.26
N ASN A 259 -4.54 -2.25 12.24
CA ASN A 259 -5.55 -2.45 11.20
C ASN A 259 -5.06 -3.43 10.13
N GLU A 260 -5.97 -4.18 9.53
CA GLU A 260 -5.68 -5.15 8.48
C GLU A 260 -6.62 -5.00 7.28
N ILE A 261 -6.06 -4.96 6.06
CA ILE A 261 -6.80 -5.02 4.81
C ILE A 261 -6.23 -6.13 3.94
N THR A 262 -7.06 -7.13 3.61
CA THR A 262 -6.67 -8.28 2.82
C THR A 262 -7.58 -8.50 1.62
N ASN A 263 -7.04 -9.08 0.54
CA ASN A 263 -7.78 -9.50 -0.66
C ASN A 263 -8.67 -8.41 -1.30
N SER A 264 -8.29 -7.14 -1.12
CA SER A 264 -9.01 -5.98 -1.66
C SER A 264 -8.39 -5.58 -2.99
N ILE A 265 -8.65 -6.35 -4.03
CA ILE A 265 -7.96 -6.26 -5.33
C ILE A 265 -8.85 -6.75 -6.47
N THR A 266 -8.57 -6.26 -7.68
CA THR A 266 -8.96 -6.89 -8.95
C THR A 266 -7.73 -7.07 -9.82
N ASP A 267 -7.78 -7.97 -10.79
CA ASP A 267 -6.71 -8.11 -11.77
C ASP A 267 -6.65 -6.88 -12.66
N ILE A 268 -5.43 -6.41 -12.91
CA ILE A 268 -5.16 -5.29 -13.82
C ILE A 268 -4.16 -5.69 -14.88
N ASP A 269 -4.28 -5.06 -16.05
CA ASP A 269 -3.37 -5.30 -17.16
C ASP A 269 -1.96 -4.79 -16.85
N ALA A 270 -0.96 -5.62 -17.12
CA ALA A 270 0.46 -5.35 -16.96
C ALA A 270 0.93 -4.09 -17.68
N GLY A 271 0.38 -3.81 -18.84
CA GLY A 271 0.76 -2.67 -19.66
C GLY A 271 0.44 -1.31 -19.03
N ALA A 272 -0.54 -1.28 -18.11
CA ALA A 272 -1.06 -0.02 -17.57
C ALA A 272 -0.05 0.78 -16.72
N ILE A 273 0.88 0.10 -16.05
CA ILE A 273 1.87 0.75 -15.17
C ILE A 273 3.31 0.33 -15.44
N THR A 274 3.54 -0.46 -16.47
CA THR A 274 4.89 -0.85 -16.86
C THR A 274 5.41 0.13 -17.91
N PRO A 275 6.38 0.98 -17.60
CA PRO A 275 6.84 1.96 -18.56
C PRO A 275 7.57 1.35 -19.77
N GLY A 276 7.17 1.70 -20.92
CA GLY A 276 7.91 2.06 -22.07
C GLY A 276 8.56 1.08 -23.01
N LEU A 277 8.16 -0.18 -23.24
CA LEU A 277 8.70 -0.87 -24.43
C LEU A 277 7.66 -1.29 -25.46
N PHE A 278 6.46 -1.56 -25.05
CA PHE A 278 5.39 -2.01 -25.92
C PHE A 278 4.06 -1.35 -25.55
N GLY A 279 4.05 -0.01 -25.48
CA GLY A 279 2.82 0.74 -25.27
C GLY A 279 2.51 1.18 -23.86
N GLY A 280 3.46 1.08 -22.93
CA GLY A 280 3.32 1.65 -21.57
C GLY A 280 3.50 3.17 -21.55
N PRO A 281 3.29 3.82 -20.38
CA PRO A 281 3.40 5.26 -20.24
C PRO A 281 4.78 5.76 -20.64
N SER A 282 4.82 6.84 -21.42
CA SER A 282 6.04 7.43 -21.97
C SER A 282 6.63 8.56 -21.14
N SER A 283 5.96 8.96 -20.08
CA SER A 283 6.39 10.06 -19.19
C SER A 283 5.91 9.85 -17.75
N VAL A 284 6.51 10.58 -16.79
CA VAL A 284 6.07 10.61 -15.38
C VAL A 284 4.62 11.07 -15.27
N THR A 285 4.26 12.09 -16.02
CA THR A 285 2.89 12.62 -16.04
C THR A 285 1.89 11.55 -16.49
N LYS A 286 2.21 10.85 -17.59
CA LYS A 286 1.35 9.78 -18.11
C LYS A 286 1.26 8.60 -17.13
N LEU A 287 2.36 8.18 -16.54
CA LEU A 287 2.36 7.13 -15.53
C LEU A 287 1.52 7.52 -14.30
N SER A 288 1.66 8.77 -13.85
CA SER A 288 0.86 9.29 -12.71
C SER A 288 -0.63 9.33 -13.04
N GLU A 289 -0.98 9.70 -14.26
CA GLU A 289 -2.36 9.67 -14.74
C GLU A 289 -2.92 8.25 -14.78
N ASP A 290 -2.17 7.31 -15.32
CA ASP A 290 -2.58 5.91 -15.44
C ASP A 290 -2.78 5.26 -14.05
N VAL A 291 -1.85 5.47 -13.11
CA VAL A 291 -2.00 5.02 -11.73
C VAL A 291 -3.22 5.66 -11.05
N ARG A 292 -3.41 6.98 -11.24
CA ARG A 292 -4.56 7.70 -10.69
C ARG A 292 -5.88 7.14 -11.22
N ASN A 293 -5.95 6.87 -12.51
CA ASN A 293 -7.16 6.32 -13.13
C ASN A 293 -7.45 4.89 -12.68
N LEU A 294 -6.41 4.05 -12.49
CA LEU A 294 -6.59 2.72 -11.92
C LEU A 294 -7.24 2.76 -10.54
N VAL A 295 -6.83 3.69 -9.70
CA VAL A 295 -7.40 3.84 -8.34
C VAL A 295 -8.76 4.55 -8.40
N LYS A 296 -8.87 5.68 -9.10
CA LYS A 296 -10.09 6.50 -9.21
C LYS A 296 -11.27 5.72 -9.78
N ASP A 297 -11.04 4.98 -10.85
CA ASP A 297 -12.08 4.21 -11.53
C ASP A 297 -12.30 2.83 -10.89
N ASN A 298 -11.63 2.57 -9.76
CA ASN A 298 -11.61 1.26 -9.06
C ASN A 298 -11.26 0.07 -9.97
N LYS A 299 -10.49 0.29 -11.02
CA LYS A 299 -10.05 -0.76 -11.95
C LYS A 299 -9.02 -1.69 -11.31
N SER A 300 -8.29 -1.20 -10.31
CA SER A 300 -7.35 -2.02 -9.51
C SER A 300 -8.05 -2.82 -8.40
N GLY A 301 -9.35 -2.57 -8.16
CA GLY A 301 -10.04 -3.03 -6.96
C GLY A 301 -9.50 -2.35 -5.69
N GLY A 302 -9.91 -2.82 -4.54
CA GLY A 302 -9.46 -2.24 -3.27
C GLY A 302 -10.13 -0.91 -2.97
N SER A 303 -9.35 0.15 -2.88
CA SER A 303 -9.82 1.47 -2.42
C SER A 303 -10.53 1.38 -1.07
N THR A 304 -10.01 0.52 -0.21
CA THR A 304 -10.52 0.28 1.14
C THR A 304 -9.76 1.17 2.13
N LEU A 305 -10.50 1.81 2.99
CA LEU A 305 -9.99 2.74 3.99
C LEU A 305 -10.20 2.18 5.40
N ALA A 306 -9.15 2.15 6.22
CA ALA A 306 -9.21 1.81 7.64
C ALA A 306 -8.52 2.89 8.47
N ILE A 307 -9.29 3.64 9.24
CA ILE A 307 -8.80 4.70 10.14
C ILE A 307 -9.15 4.33 11.57
N GLY A 308 -8.14 4.29 12.43
CA GLY A 308 -8.30 4.00 13.86
C GLY A 308 -7.51 2.79 14.31
N GLY A 309 -8.13 1.89 15.08
CA GLY A 309 -7.43 0.76 15.68
C GLY A 309 -8.12 -0.59 15.49
N GLY A 310 -7.35 -1.62 15.10
CA GLY A 310 -7.86 -2.99 15.05
C GLY A 310 -8.97 -3.25 14.04
N ASN A 311 -9.18 -2.37 13.05
CA ASN A 311 -10.17 -2.60 12.01
C ASN A 311 -9.68 -3.66 11.02
N LYS A 312 -10.61 -4.51 10.55
CA LYS A 312 -10.31 -5.60 9.63
C LYS A 312 -11.19 -5.57 8.39
N ALA A 313 -10.56 -5.59 7.22
CA ALA A 313 -11.23 -5.74 5.93
C ALA A 313 -10.67 -6.97 5.18
N ASP A 314 -11.56 -7.81 4.64
CA ASP A 314 -11.17 -8.93 3.81
C ASP A 314 -12.15 -9.10 2.64
N TYR A 315 -11.63 -9.25 1.42
CA TYR A 315 -12.43 -9.23 0.20
C TYR A 315 -13.38 -8.03 0.13
N THR A 316 -12.84 -6.83 0.31
CA THR A 316 -13.61 -5.58 0.30
C THR A 316 -13.24 -4.70 -0.89
N GLN A 317 -14.15 -3.85 -1.33
CA GLN A 317 -13.90 -2.81 -2.33
C GLN A 317 -14.71 -1.56 -1.99
N LEU A 318 -14.11 -0.37 -2.21
CA LEU A 318 -14.78 0.93 -2.00
C LEU A 318 -15.41 1.01 -0.60
N THR A 319 -14.74 0.46 0.40
CA THR A 319 -15.24 0.34 1.77
C THR A 319 -14.46 1.27 2.68
N SER A 320 -15.15 1.95 3.57
CA SER A 320 -14.54 2.84 4.57
C SER A 320 -14.90 2.39 5.99
N MET A 321 -13.87 2.23 6.81
CA MET A 321 -14.01 1.94 8.24
C MET A 321 -13.30 3.03 9.05
N THR A 322 -14.01 3.66 9.96
CA THR A 322 -13.46 4.65 10.90
C THR A 322 -13.84 4.28 12.31
N GLY A 323 -12.87 4.15 13.19
CA GLY A 323 -13.09 3.79 14.59
C GLY A 323 -12.25 2.60 15.04
N VAL A 324 -12.81 1.77 15.92
CA VAL A 324 -12.06 0.69 16.55
C VAL A 324 -12.79 -0.64 16.43
N ASN A 325 -12.02 -1.69 16.11
CA ASN A 325 -12.50 -3.07 16.07
C ASN A 325 -13.70 -3.30 15.11
N ASN A 326 -13.77 -2.55 14.01
CA ASN A 326 -14.78 -2.79 12.98
C ASN A 326 -14.27 -3.86 11.99
N THR A 327 -15.18 -4.71 11.54
CA THR A 327 -14.86 -5.80 10.61
C THR A 327 -15.79 -5.77 9.41
N VAL A 328 -15.22 -5.79 8.21
CA VAL A 328 -15.99 -5.96 6.95
C VAL A 328 -15.37 -7.09 6.16
N THR A 329 -16.13 -8.15 5.94
CA THR A 329 -15.65 -9.33 5.23
C THR A 329 -16.57 -9.75 4.10
N GLY A 330 -15.99 -10.00 2.95
CA GLY A 330 -16.60 -10.71 1.83
C GLY A 330 -15.96 -12.06 1.59
N THR A 331 -16.12 -12.58 0.39
CA THR A 331 -15.42 -13.75 -0.14
C THR A 331 -14.99 -13.49 -1.57
N ALA A 332 -14.14 -14.35 -2.13
CA ALA A 332 -13.72 -14.23 -3.53
C ALA A 332 -14.91 -14.23 -4.52
N GLY A 333 -15.99 -14.94 -4.21
CA GLY A 333 -17.21 -15.00 -5.02
C GLY A 333 -18.25 -13.92 -4.68
N ASN A 334 -18.13 -13.29 -3.52
CA ASN A 334 -19.05 -12.24 -3.05
C ASN A 334 -18.29 -11.15 -2.29
N VAL A 335 -17.72 -10.23 -3.03
CA VAL A 335 -16.92 -9.12 -2.47
C VAL A 335 -17.82 -8.10 -1.80
N ALA A 336 -17.54 -7.75 -0.54
CA ALA A 336 -18.26 -6.72 0.20
C ALA A 336 -17.87 -5.33 -0.31
N LYS A 337 -18.84 -4.59 -0.88
CA LYS A 337 -18.58 -3.30 -1.57
C LYS A 337 -19.40 -2.17 -0.98
N LEU A 338 -18.87 -0.94 -1.10
CA LEU A 338 -19.61 0.28 -0.78
C LEU A 338 -20.16 0.30 0.65
N ASN A 339 -19.39 -0.21 1.60
CA ASN A 339 -19.76 -0.18 3.01
C ASN A 339 -19.10 1.01 3.71
N TYR A 340 -19.87 1.75 4.48
CA TYR A 340 -19.42 2.89 5.28
C TYR A 340 -19.68 2.58 6.75
N VAL A 341 -18.61 2.32 7.51
CA VAL A 341 -18.67 1.91 8.91
C VAL A 341 -17.98 2.94 9.78
N THR A 342 -18.67 3.47 10.75
CA THR A 342 -18.10 4.40 11.73
C THR A 342 -18.50 4.01 13.14
N GLY A 343 -17.54 3.79 14.02
CA GLY A 343 -17.79 3.50 15.43
C GLY A 343 -16.97 2.36 16.00
N TYR A 344 -17.59 1.55 16.80
CA TYR A 344 -16.91 0.51 17.56
C TYR A 344 -17.57 -0.87 17.39
N ASN A 345 -16.76 -1.91 17.16
CA ASN A 345 -17.17 -3.30 17.19
C ASN A 345 -18.34 -3.64 16.21
N ASN A 346 -18.36 -2.99 15.04
CA ASN A 346 -19.36 -3.28 14.02
C ASN A 346 -18.82 -4.35 13.06
N THR A 347 -19.69 -5.27 12.64
CA THR A 347 -19.36 -6.35 11.73
C THR A 347 -20.30 -6.37 10.52
N ILE A 348 -19.73 -6.40 9.31
CA ILE A 348 -20.47 -6.64 8.06
C ILE A 348 -19.89 -7.89 7.39
N THR A 349 -20.76 -8.84 7.04
CA THR A 349 -20.33 -10.10 6.41
C THR A 349 -21.12 -10.36 5.13
N ASN A 350 -20.39 -10.55 4.01
CA ASN A 350 -20.94 -10.88 2.69
C ASN A 350 -22.05 -9.92 2.21
N ALA A 351 -22.00 -8.65 2.63
CA ALA A 351 -23.02 -7.66 2.36
C ALA A 351 -22.42 -6.35 1.84
N SER A 352 -23.21 -5.62 1.05
CA SER A 352 -22.79 -4.43 0.32
C SER A 352 -23.78 -3.28 0.47
N ASN A 353 -23.33 -2.04 0.14
CA ASN A 353 -24.14 -0.83 0.16
C ASN A 353 -24.71 -0.47 1.54
N ASN A 354 -23.95 -0.68 2.60
CA ASN A 354 -24.40 -0.45 3.96
C ASN A 354 -23.80 0.84 4.54
N ILE A 355 -24.58 1.55 5.35
CA ILE A 355 -24.16 2.67 6.18
C ILE A 355 -24.38 2.27 7.64
N VAL A 356 -23.30 2.13 8.39
CA VAL A 356 -23.33 1.74 9.81
C VAL A 356 -22.62 2.79 10.63
N MET A 357 -23.32 3.43 11.56
CA MET A 357 -22.77 4.45 12.44
C MET A 357 -23.22 4.19 13.89
N GLY A 358 -22.32 3.65 14.70
CA GLY A 358 -22.62 3.29 16.08
C GLY A 358 -21.74 2.16 16.61
N ASN A 359 -22.30 1.33 17.44
CA ASN A 359 -21.57 0.21 18.02
C ASN A 359 -22.37 -1.09 18.01
N ASP A 360 -21.63 -2.21 17.96
CA ASP A 360 -22.12 -3.58 18.14
C ASP A 360 -23.12 -4.06 17.05
N HIS A 361 -23.14 -3.41 15.87
CA HIS A 361 -23.94 -3.86 14.74
C HIS A 361 -23.32 -5.09 14.06
N THR A 362 -24.14 -6.08 13.76
CA THR A 362 -23.81 -7.20 12.88
C THR A 362 -24.74 -7.19 11.67
N ILE A 363 -24.21 -6.98 10.47
CA ILE A 363 -24.97 -6.85 9.23
C ILE A 363 -24.60 -8.01 8.29
N THR A 364 -25.61 -8.72 7.79
CA THR A 364 -25.44 -9.79 6.80
C THR A 364 -26.33 -9.59 5.56
N ALA A 365 -26.94 -8.42 5.44
CA ALA A 365 -27.84 -8.06 4.35
C ALA A 365 -27.40 -6.78 3.65
N ASP A 366 -27.74 -6.64 2.38
CA ASP A 366 -27.42 -5.47 1.57
C ASP A 366 -28.35 -4.28 1.85
N ASN A 367 -27.86 -3.09 1.47
CA ASN A 367 -28.65 -1.85 1.46
C ASN A 367 -29.23 -1.49 2.84
N THR A 368 -28.46 -1.68 3.89
CA THR A 368 -28.89 -1.39 5.27
C THR A 368 -28.33 -0.06 5.73
N ILE A 369 -29.17 0.78 6.29
CA ILE A 369 -28.79 1.97 7.04
C ILE A 369 -29.04 1.70 8.53
N ALA A 370 -27.98 1.71 9.34
CA ALA A 370 -28.04 1.49 10.80
C ALA A 370 -27.29 2.61 11.50
N ILE A 371 -28.02 3.53 12.10
CA ILE A 371 -27.47 4.69 12.83
C ILE A 371 -27.94 4.65 14.29
N GLY A 372 -26.99 4.56 15.21
CA GLY A 372 -27.21 4.42 16.65
C GLY A 372 -26.41 3.25 17.20
N GLY A 373 -26.40 3.06 18.51
CA GLY A 373 -25.77 1.90 19.14
C GLY A 373 -26.78 0.80 19.41
N LEU A 374 -26.28 -0.37 19.78
CA LEU A 374 -27.07 -1.47 20.30
C LEU A 374 -26.69 -1.77 21.75
N SER A 375 -27.67 -2.13 22.58
CA SER A 375 -27.42 -2.59 23.95
C SER A 375 -26.84 -4.01 23.98
N SER A 376 -27.04 -4.76 22.92
CA SER A 376 -26.47 -6.08 22.71
C SER A 376 -26.30 -6.33 21.20
N SER A 377 -25.28 -7.07 20.83
CA SER A 377 -25.07 -7.43 19.43
C SER A 377 -26.26 -8.19 18.86
N GLU A 378 -26.76 -7.77 17.71
CA GLU A 378 -27.87 -8.39 17.00
C GLU A 378 -27.55 -8.47 15.52
N THR A 379 -27.87 -9.60 14.91
CA THR A 379 -27.67 -9.82 13.47
C THR A 379 -28.83 -9.24 12.67
N ARG A 380 -28.52 -8.31 11.74
CA ARG A 380 -29.43 -7.71 10.78
C ARG A 380 -29.28 -8.43 9.45
N SER A 381 -30.23 -9.35 9.20
CA SER A 381 -30.24 -10.21 8.01
C SER A 381 -31.27 -9.83 6.96
N VAL A 382 -31.99 -8.73 7.18
CA VAL A 382 -33.05 -8.23 6.29
C VAL A 382 -32.53 -7.05 5.48
N ALA A 383 -32.63 -7.16 4.16
CA ALA A 383 -32.13 -6.14 3.25
C ALA A 383 -33.05 -4.93 3.12
N ASN A 384 -32.51 -3.85 2.55
CA ASN A 384 -33.23 -2.61 2.24
C ASN A 384 -33.82 -1.91 3.49
N THR A 385 -33.22 -2.12 4.67
CA THR A 385 -33.75 -1.57 5.94
C THR A 385 -33.10 -0.24 6.32
N THR A 386 -33.86 0.61 7.00
CA THR A 386 -33.37 1.85 7.60
C THR A 386 -33.71 1.88 9.09
N THR A 387 -32.69 1.96 9.93
CA THR A 387 -32.87 2.09 11.39
C THR A 387 -32.07 3.28 11.90
N ILE A 388 -32.73 4.19 12.57
CA ILE A 388 -32.11 5.39 13.16
C ILE A 388 -32.57 5.50 14.62
N GLY A 389 -31.67 5.24 15.55
CA GLY A 389 -31.92 5.29 16.99
C GLY A 389 -31.21 4.15 17.74
N TYR A 390 -30.97 4.37 19.04
CA TYR A 390 -30.39 3.34 19.89
C TYR A 390 -31.40 2.17 20.04
N ASP A 391 -30.93 0.93 19.80
CA ASP A 391 -31.74 -0.30 19.77
C ASP A 391 -32.91 -0.28 18.74
N ALA A 392 -32.85 0.59 17.70
CA ALA A 392 -33.86 0.57 16.65
C ALA A 392 -33.69 -0.66 15.74
N LYS A 393 -34.78 -1.32 15.33
CA LYS A 393 -34.81 -2.59 14.59
C LYS A 393 -35.78 -2.55 13.41
N ALA A 394 -35.45 -3.31 12.36
CA ALA A 394 -36.37 -3.55 11.24
C ALA A 394 -36.29 -5.04 10.88
N SER A 395 -37.41 -5.73 10.96
CA SER A 395 -37.51 -7.19 10.78
C SER A 395 -38.14 -7.58 9.43
N VAL A 396 -38.51 -6.58 8.63
CA VAL A 396 -39.13 -6.79 7.30
C VAL A 396 -38.35 -6.01 6.24
N GLU A 397 -38.31 -6.55 5.03
CA GLU A 397 -37.62 -5.91 3.90
C GLU A 397 -38.25 -4.53 3.58
N GLY A 398 -37.39 -3.52 3.44
CA GLY A 398 -37.84 -2.14 3.23
C GLY A 398 -38.37 -1.46 4.50
N GLY A 399 -38.30 -2.10 5.65
CA GLY A 399 -38.77 -1.54 6.92
C GLY A 399 -37.94 -0.33 7.38
N VAL A 400 -38.60 0.69 7.93
CA VAL A 400 -37.98 1.90 8.46
C VAL A 400 -38.33 2.05 9.93
N ALA A 401 -37.34 2.07 10.84
CA ALA A 401 -37.51 2.27 12.27
C ALA A 401 -36.82 3.57 12.72
N LEU A 402 -37.57 4.51 13.25
CA LEU A 402 -37.10 5.82 13.68
C LEU A 402 -37.30 6.02 15.18
N GLY A 403 -36.19 6.27 15.90
CA GLY A 403 -36.18 6.56 17.33
C GLY A 403 -35.71 5.38 18.18
N TYR A 404 -35.39 5.70 19.43
CA TYR A 404 -34.97 4.74 20.48
C TYR A 404 -35.91 3.54 20.55
N LYS A 405 -35.40 2.32 20.41
CA LYS A 405 -36.13 1.06 20.47
C LYS A 405 -37.33 0.93 19.51
N SER A 406 -37.41 1.73 18.47
CA SER A 406 -38.43 1.53 17.44
C SER A 406 -38.22 0.22 16.69
N ASN A 407 -39.33 -0.46 16.33
CA ASN A 407 -39.28 -1.75 15.67
C ASN A 407 -40.24 -1.79 14.47
N ALA A 408 -39.68 -1.89 13.26
CA ALA A 408 -40.46 -2.00 12.03
C ALA A 408 -40.73 -3.47 11.72
N THR A 409 -41.96 -3.92 11.98
CA THR A 409 -42.39 -5.31 11.87
C THR A 409 -43.49 -5.54 10.82
N VAL A 410 -44.11 -4.46 10.32
CA VAL A 410 -45.22 -4.54 9.39
C VAL A 410 -44.71 -4.52 7.95
N ASP A 411 -44.93 -5.61 7.25
CA ASP A 411 -44.50 -5.78 5.85
C ASP A 411 -45.50 -5.14 4.87
N LYS A 412 -45.05 -4.95 3.64
CA LYS A 412 -45.92 -4.54 2.52
C LYS A 412 -47.14 -5.45 2.40
N GLY A 413 -48.25 -4.90 1.98
CA GLY A 413 -49.46 -5.66 1.74
C GLY A 413 -50.32 -5.94 2.98
N ALA A 414 -49.92 -5.44 4.16
CA ALA A 414 -50.77 -5.43 5.32
C ALA A 414 -51.99 -4.53 5.08
N ALA A 415 -53.18 -5.02 5.40
CA ALA A 415 -54.42 -4.23 5.27
C ALA A 415 -54.48 -3.15 6.34
N GLY A 416 -54.88 -1.95 5.98
CA GLY A 416 -55.12 -0.86 6.91
C GLY A 416 -56.31 -1.18 7.83
N TYR A 417 -56.30 -0.61 9.06
CA TYR A 417 -57.38 -0.76 10.02
C TYR A 417 -58.48 0.26 9.73
N ASP A 418 -59.69 -0.24 9.44
CA ASP A 418 -60.85 0.60 9.22
C ASP A 418 -61.57 0.86 10.56
N ILE A 419 -61.53 2.09 11.01
CA ILE A 419 -62.14 2.54 12.28
C ILE A 419 -63.67 2.36 12.25
N SER A 420 -64.31 2.53 11.07
CA SER A 420 -65.77 2.44 10.95
C SER A 420 -66.30 1.01 11.13
N THR A 421 -65.55 0.04 10.60
CA THR A 421 -65.88 -1.40 10.72
C THR A 421 -65.20 -2.07 11.94
N LYS A 422 -64.21 -1.38 12.55
CA LYS A 422 -63.33 -1.91 13.61
C LYS A 422 -62.61 -3.22 13.21
N ALA A 423 -62.26 -3.34 11.93
CA ALA A 423 -61.61 -4.49 11.37
C ALA A 423 -60.57 -4.07 10.30
N ALA A 424 -59.81 -5.03 9.77
CA ALA A 424 -58.94 -4.81 8.62
C ALA A 424 -59.80 -4.45 7.40
N SER A 425 -59.40 -3.45 6.64
CA SER A 425 -60.12 -3.04 5.42
C SER A 425 -60.06 -4.15 4.38
N THR A 426 -61.18 -4.33 3.65
CA THR A 426 -61.30 -5.20 2.49
C THR A 426 -60.88 -4.54 1.17
N ASP A 427 -60.68 -3.22 1.19
CA ASP A 427 -60.22 -2.45 0.04
C ASP A 427 -58.75 -2.80 -0.24
N THR A 428 -58.41 -3.13 -1.47
CA THR A 428 -57.10 -3.53 -1.93
C THR A 428 -56.30 -2.40 -2.62
N SER A 429 -56.88 -1.20 -2.66
CA SER A 429 -56.20 0.00 -3.17
C SER A 429 -54.95 0.35 -2.33
N SER A 430 -54.02 1.11 -2.89
CA SER A 430 -52.81 1.55 -2.17
C SER A 430 -53.12 2.47 -0.98
N THR A 431 -54.31 3.03 -0.90
CA THR A 431 -54.77 3.80 0.27
C THR A 431 -54.97 2.92 1.50
N TRP A 432 -55.48 1.70 1.31
CA TRP A 432 -55.80 0.77 2.37
C TRP A 432 -54.78 -0.38 2.53
N LYS A 433 -53.97 -0.59 1.50
CA LYS A 433 -53.00 -1.69 1.49
C LYS A 433 -51.64 -1.18 1.02
N ALA A 434 -50.75 -0.90 1.94
CA ALA A 434 -49.43 -0.34 1.65
C ALA A 434 -48.61 -1.23 0.71
N THR A 435 -47.98 -0.62 -0.30
CA THR A 435 -47.13 -1.34 -1.29
C THR A 435 -45.69 -1.51 -0.84
N ALA A 436 -45.27 -0.82 0.22
CA ALA A 436 -43.96 -0.94 0.87
C ALA A 436 -44.13 -1.26 2.36
N ALA A 437 -43.06 -1.70 3.00
CA ALA A 437 -43.05 -1.94 4.44
C ALA A 437 -43.22 -0.63 5.25
N ALA A 438 -43.68 -0.75 6.47
CA ALA A 438 -44.05 0.39 7.30
C ALA A 438 -42.84 1.20 7.80
N VAL A 439 -43.09 2.49 8.05
CA VAL A 439 -42.26 3.32 8.90
C VAL A 439 -42.79 3.21 10.34
N SER A 440 -41.96 2.67 11.25
CA SER A 440 -42.31 2.55 12.67
C SER A 440 -41.58 3.61 13.48
N VAL A 441 -42.31 4.29 14.32
CA VAL A 441 -41.77 5.23 15.33
C VAL A 441 -41.86 4.66 16.77
N GLY A 442 -42.26 3.40 16.93
CA GLY A 442 -42.42 2.73 18.21
C GLY A 442 -42.21 1.21 18.13
N ASP A 443 -42.61 0.52 19.16
CA ASP A 443 -42.65 -0.94 19.23
C ASP A 443 -43.89 -1.37 20.04
N VAL A 444 -44.94 -1.75 19.31
CA VAL A 444 -46.23 -2.10 19.92
C VAL A 444 -46.10 -3.33 20.83
N ALA A 445 -45.24 -4.28 20.50
CA ALA A 445 -45.05 -5.48 21.30
C ALA A 445 -44.44 -5.18 22.68
N ASN A 446 -43.74 -4.06 22.82
CA ASN A 446 -43.14 -3.59 24.06
C ASN A 446 -43.79 -2.33 24.63
N ASP A 447 -45.04 -2.03 24.22
CA ASP A 447 -45.83 -0.88 24.66
C ASP A 447 -45.12 0.48 24.50
N LEU A 448 -44.31 0.58 23.42
CA LEU A 448 -43.58 1.81 23.09
C LEU A 448 -44.29 2.54 21.92
N THR A 449 -44.97 3.63 22.25
CA THR A 449 -45.68 4.47 21.28
C THR A 449 -45.16 5.89 21.27
N ARG A 450 -45.33 6.61 20.13
CA ARG A 450 -44.98 8.03 19.97
C ARG A 450 -46.07 8.79 19.25
N GLN A 451 -46.23 10.05 19.63
CA GLN A 451 -47.04 11.01 18.86
C GLN A 451 -46.19 11.56 17.72
N ILE A 452 -46.79 11.74 16.55
CA ILE A 452 -46.24 12.55 15.47
C ILE A 452 -46.90 13.92 15.55
N THR A 453 -46.12 14.94 15.90
CA THR A 453 -46.60 16.32 16.10
C THR A 453 -46.19 17.21 14.95
N SER A 454 -46.92 18.34 14.78
CA SER A 454 -46.64 19.34 13.74
C SER A 454 -46.76 18.80 12.30
N VAL A 455 -47.69 17.87 12.10
CA VAL A 455 -48.02 17.36 10.76
C VAL A 455 -49.07 18.29 10.14
N ALA A 456 -48.81 18.80 8.96
CA ALA A 456 -49.77 19.59 8.18
C ALA A 456 -50.82 18.66 7.55
N ALA A 457 -51.94 19.24 7.11
CA ALA A 457 -52.93 18.48 6.37
C ALA A 457 -52.33 17.86 5.10
N GLY A 458 -52.73 16.64 4.79
CA GLY A 458 -52.33 15.93 3.58
C GLY A 458 -52.83 16.63 2.30
N THR A 459 -52.14 16.34 1.20
CA THR A 459 -52.53 16.82 -0.15
C THR A 459 -53.19 15.75 -1.00
N ASN A 460 -53.01 14.47 -0.60
CA ASN A 460 -53.52 13.30 -1.31
C ASN A 460 -54.16 12.30 -0.34
N ASP A 461 -55.01 11.42 -0.86
CA ASP A 461 -55.73 10.40 -0.10
C ASP A 461 -54.84 9.41 0.64
N THR A 462 -53.55 9.34 0.26
CA THR A 462 -52.54 8.47 0.88
C THR A 462 -51.68 9.17 1.91
N ASP A 463 -51.90 10.47 2.15
CA ASP A 463 -51.14 11.23 3.13
C ASP A 463 -51.63 10.97 4.57
N ALA A 464 -50.68 10.90 5.50
CA ALA A 464 -51.05 10.85 6.93
C ALA A 464 -51.51 12.21 7.41
N VAL A 465 -52.63 12.24 8.14
CA VAL A 465 -53.25 13.44 8.73
C VAL A 465 -53.44 13.26 10.22
#